data_7330f88b55a197f2e3ce20620fdd4043
#
_entry.id   7330f88b55a197f2e3ce20620fdd4043
#
_cell.length_a   1.000
_cell.length_b   1.000
_cell.length_c   1.000
_cell.angle_alpha   90.00
_cell.angle_beta   90.00
_cell.angle_gamma   90.00
#
_symmetry.space_group_name_H-M   'P 1'
#
loop_
_entity.id
_entity.type
_entity.pdbx_description
1 polymer ?
#
loop_
_entity_poly.entity_id
_entity_poly.type
_entity_poly.pdbx_seq_one_letter_code
_entity_poly.pdbx_strand_id
1 'polypeptide(L)'
;MHNKIYSSDNPKKPVRTISGVTPLTVVLKPKKCDHGTCIYCPGGEYTPQSYTDKSPAIMRAMALDYDPYQQTKIRLENLHRMGHPTDKIELIILGGTFLQYPLDYQYDVIKRSFDALNGRIAKNLEEAKKWNETSEHRCVAMCIENRPD
;
A
#
# COMPACT_ATOMS: atom_id res chain seq x y z
N MET A 1 -19.34 -25.22 -2.78
CA MET A 1 -18.10 -24.57 -2.31
C MET A 1 -18.25 -24.23 -0.86
N HIS A 2 -17.46 -24.83 0.03
CA HIS A 2 -17.50 -24.47 1.44
C HIS A 2 -16.86 -23.08 1.58
N ASN A 3 -17.65 -22.07 1.93
CA ASN A 3 -17.12 -20.77 2.34
C ASN A 3 -16.30 -20.97 3.62
N LYS A 4 -14.98 -21.05 3.48
CA LYS A 4 -14.10 -21.05 4.66
C LYS A 4 -14.25 -19.74 5.39
N ILE A 5 -14.76 -19.80 6.60
CA ILE A 5 -14.79 -18.66 7.51
C ILE A 5 -13.38 -18.52 8.11
N TYR A 6 -12.77 -17.37 7.92
CA TYR A 6 -11.48 -17.04 8.52
C TYR A 6 -11.71 -16.26 9.82
N SER A 7 -10.84 -16.48 10.81
CA SER A 7 -10.86 -15.81 12.11
C SER A 7 -9.45 -15.47 12.57
N SER A 8 -9.32 -14.72 13.66
CA SER A 8 -8.02 -14.44 14.29
C SER A 8 -7.25 -15.70 14.69
N ASP A 9 -7.97 -16.76 15.03
CA ASP A 9 -7.38 -18.05 15.42
C ASP A 9 -7.03 -18.93 14.22
N ASN A 10 -7.64 -18.64 13.07
CA ASN A 10 -7.43 -19.41 11.83
C ASN A 10 -7.38 -18.47 10.59
N PRO A 11 -6.36 -17.62 10.48
CA PRO A 11 -6.25 -16.70 9.36
C PRO A 11 -5.87 -17.42 8.07
N LYS A 12 -6.26 -16.83 6.93
CA LYS A 12 -5.81 -17.28 5.61
C LYS A 12 -4.32 -16.98 5.44
N LYS A 13 -3.50 -18.00 5.17
CA LYS A 13 -2.03 -17.88 5.07
C LYS A 13 -1.42 -17.30 6.36
N PRO A 14 -1.49 -18.01 7.49
CA PRO A 14 -1.11 -17.49 8.80
C PRO A 14 0.34 -17.03 8.91
N VAL A 15 1.25 -17.61 8.14
CA VAL A 15 2.68 -17.25 8.12
C VAL A 15 2.89 -15.77 7.76
N ARG A 16 1.98 -15.17 6.99
CA ARG A 16 2.10 -13.78 6.51
C ARG A 16 2.14 -12.75 7.63
N THR A 17 1.49 -13.01 8.74
CA THR A 17 1.36 -12.09 9.86
C THR A 17 1.80 -12.69 11.20
N ILE A 18 2.62 -13.74 11.15
CA ILE A 18 3.11 -14.44 12.35
C ILE A 18 3.92 -13.54 13.28
N SER A 19 4.53 -12.48 12.75
CA SER A 19 5.25 -11.47 13.54
C SER A 19 4.34 -10.53 14.33
N GLY A 20 3.03 -10.54 14.07
CA GLY A 20 2.08 -9.57 14.60
C GLY A 20 1.98 -8.27 13.81
N VAL A 21 2.81 -8.09 12.78
CA VAL A 21 2.76 -6.93 11.87
C VAL A 21 2.21 -7.38 10.52
N THR A 22 1.23 -6.65 10.00
CA THR A 22 0.58 -6.98 8.74
C THR A 22 1.08 -6.06 7.61
N PRO A 23 1.71 -6.60 6.56
CA PRO A 23 2.14 -5.79 5.42
C PRO A 23 0.93 -5.39 4.57
N LEU A 24 0.86 -4.11 4.23
CA LEU A 24 -0.15 -3.52 3.36
C LEU A 24 0.54 -2.72 2.26
N THR A 25 0.25 -3.05 1.02
CA THR A 25 0.89 -2.47 -0.15
C THR A 25 0.00 -1.44 -0.82
N VAL A 26 0.58 -0.27 -1.11
CA VAL A 26 -0.01 0.78 -1.94
C VAL A 26 0.88 0.96 -3.16
N VAL A 27 0.27 0.95 -4.34
CA VAL A 27 0.97 1.08 -5.62
C VAL A 27 0.80 2.49 -6.17
N LEU A 28 1.89 3.10 -6.58
CA LEU A 28 1.91 4.42 -7.23
C LEU A 28 1.32 4.33 -8.64
N LYS A 29 0.71 5.43 -9.11
CA LYS A 29 0.26 5.52 -10.51
C LYS A 29 1.44 5.36 -11.46
N PRO A 30 1.23 4.80 -12.67
CA PRO A 30 2.30 4.62 -13.64
C PRO A 30 2.99 5.95 -13.99
N LYS A 31 4.33 5.90 -14.05
CA LYS A 31 5.17 7.01 -14.51
C LYS A 31 6.41 6.42 -15.17
N LYS A 32 6.81 6.98 -16.31
CA LYS A 32 8.09 6.65 -16.92
C LYS A 32 9.23 7.18 -16.06
N CYS A 33 10.29 6.39 -15.93
CA CYS A 33 11.50 6.83 -15.25
C CYS A 33 12.24 7.89 -16.07
N ASP A 34 12.74 8.92 -15.40
CA ASP A 34 13.43 10.03 -16.05
C ASP A 34 14.77 9.61 -16.68
N HIS A 35 15.36 8.51 -16.20
CA HIS A 35 16.58 7.91 -16.76
C HIS A 35 16.34 6.97 -17.97
N GLY A 36 15.08 6.83 -18.43
CA GLY A 36 14.70 5.90 -19.49
C GLY A 36 14.31 4.51 -18.99
N THR A 37 14.22 3.56 -19.90
CA THR A 37 13.78 2.19 -19.59
C THR A 37 14.99 1.25 -19.45
N CYS A 38 15.11 0.59 -18.31
CA CYS A 38 16.10 -0.47 -18.13
C CYS A 38 15.76 -1.70 -18.98
N ILE A 39 16.80 -2.39 -19.49
CA ILE A 39 16.65 -3.56 -20.39
C ILE A 39 15.74 -4.64 -19.80
N TYR A 40 15.76 -4.81 -18.49
CA TYR A 40 15.00 -5.83 -17.77
C TYR A 40 13.66 -5.31 -17.20
N CYS A 41 13.29 -4.06 -17.45
CA CYS A 41 12.09 -3.46 -16.88
C CYS A 41 10.85 -3.76 -17.75
N PRO A 42 9.85 -4.50 -17.24
CA PRO A 42 8.65 -4.87 -18.01
C PRO A 42 7.55 -3.82 -18.03
N GLY A 43 7.63 -2.82 -17.15
CA GLY A 43 6.56 -1.85 -16.93
C GLY A 43 6.76 -0.51 -17.62
N GLY A 44 5.84 0.45 -17.40
CA GLY A 44 6.05 1.85 -17.72
C GLY A 44 4.91 2.66 -18.29
N GLU A 45 4.05 2.12 -19.13
CA GLU A 45 2.97 2.91 -19.74
C GLU A 45 1.65 2.77 -18.98
N TYR A 46 1.23 1.54 -18.71
CA TYR A 46 -0.03 1.23 -18.03
C TYR A 46 0.19 0.66 -16.62
N THR A 47 1.40 0.26 -16.31
CA THR A 47 1.82 -0.24 -15.00
C THR A 47 3.05 0.52 -14.52
N PRO A 48 3.27 0.62 -13.20
CA PRO A 48 4.50 1.18 -12.67
C PRO A 48 5.75 0.48 -13.22
N GLN A 49 6.84 1.20 -13.33
CA GLN A 49 8.13 0.64 -13.73
C GLN A 49 8.50 -0.53 -12.82
N SER A 50 9.15 -1.54 -13.37
CA SER A 50 9.51 -2.81 -12.73
C SER A 50 8.36 -3.79 -12.49
N TYR A 51 7.14 -3.47 -12.86
CA TYR A 51 5.96 -4.31 -12.63
C TYR A 51 5.20 -4.63 -13.92
N THR A 52 4.47 -5.75 -13.89
CA THR A 52 3.56 -6.14 -14.95
C THR A 52 2.11 -6.05 -14.48
N ASP A 53 1.19 -5.99 -15.42
CA ASP A 53 -0.26 -6.05 -15.18
C ASP A 53 -0.74 -7.36 -14.54
N LYS A 54 0.11 -8.39 -14.52
CA LYS A 54 -0.18 -9.70 -13.92
C LYS A 54 0.18 -9.81 -12.44
N SER A 55 0.89 -8.82 -11.90
CA SER A 55 1.23 -8.78 -10.47
C SER A 55 -0.03 -8.54 -9.62
N PRO A 56 -0.32 -9.37 -8.59
CA PRO A 56 -1.55 -9.25 -7.81
C PRO A 56 -1.76 -7.87 -7.15
N ALA A 57 -0.68 -7.23 -6.69
CA ALA A 57 -0.75 -5.88 -6.13
C ALA A 57 -1.12 -4.85 -7.20
N ILE A 58 -0.54 -4.96 -8.39
CA ILE A 58 -0.82 -4.07 -9.52
C ILE A 58 -2.26 -4.23 -10.00
N MET A 59 -2.73 -5.48 -10.15
CA MET A 59 -4.13 -5.75 -10.56
C MET A 59 -5.13 -5.09 -9.60
N ARG A 60 -4.90 -5.16 -8.29
CA ARG A 60 -5.75 -4.51 -7.30
C ARG A 60 -5.71 -2.99 -7.43
N ALA A 61 -4.52 -2.43 -7.63
CA ALA A 61 -4.33 -0.99 -7.78
C ALA A 61 -4.98 -0.45 -9.06
N MET A 62 -4.84 -1.16 -10.19
CA MET A 62 -5.49 -0.82 -11.46
C MET A 62 -7.01 -0.76 -11.32
N ALA A 63 -7.61 -1.72 -10.62
CA ALA A 63 -9.06 -1.75 -10.38
C ALA A 63 -9.56 -0.54 -9.56
N LEU A 64 -8.70 0.15 -8.84
CA LEU A 64 -9.00 1.32 -8.02
C LEU A 64 -8.38 2.62 -8.57
N ASP A 65 -7.95 2.59 -9.82
CA ASP A 65 -7.30 3.73 -10.50
C ASP A 65 -6.11 4.30 -9.69
N TYR A 66 -5.36 3.41 -9.05
CA TYR A 66 -4.19 3.74 -8.22
C TYR A 66 -4.47 4.72 -7.08
N ASP A 67 -5.73 4.85 -6.64
CA ASP A 67 -6.10 5.73 -5.52
C ASP A 67 -5.54 5.19 -4.19
N PRO A 68 -4.64 5.92 -3.50
CA PRO A 68 -3.98 5.42 -2.30
C PRO A 68 -4.93 5.23 -1.11
N TYR A 69 -5.95 6.06 -0.98
CA TYR A 69 -6.96 5.92 0.07
C TYR A 69 -7.77 4.63 -0.12
N GLN A 70 -8.29 4.41 -1.33
CA GLN A 70 -9.08 3.22 -1.63
C GLN A 70 -8.26 1.94 -1.57
N GLN A 71 -7.03 1.95 -2.07
CA GLN A 71 -6.13 0.81 -1.95
C GLN A 71 -5.91 0.40 -0.49
N THR A 72 -5.63 1.37 0.36
CA THR A 72 -5.40 1.14 1.80
C THR A 72 -6.65 0.63 2.49
N LYS A 73 -7.78 1.32 2.30
CA LYS A 73 -9.06 0.99 2.92
C LYS A 73 -9.53 -0.43 2.55
N ILE A 74 -9.62 -0.71 1.27
CA ILE A 74 -10.13 -2.02 0.79
C ILE A 74 -9.18 -3.15 1.18
N ARG A 75 -7.87 -2.92 1.12
CA ARG A 75 -6.90 -3.94 1.53
C ARG A 75 -6.96 -4.22 3.03
N LEU A 76 -7.12 -3.19 3.84
CA LEU A 76 -7.30 -3.32 5.29
C LEU A 76 -8.54 -4.15 5.64
N GLU A 77 -9.67 -3.85 5.02
CA GLU A 77 -10.92 -4.59 5.18
C GLU A 77 -10.77 -6.06 4.75
N ASN A 78 -10.09 -6.32 3.63
CA ASN A 78 -9.84 -7.66 3.15
C ASN A 78 -8.93 -8.47 4.09
N LEU A 79 -7.88 -7.86 4.61
CA LEU A 79 -6.98 -8.49 5.58
C LEU A 79 -7.73 -8.84 6.87
N HIS A 80 -8.58 -7.94 7.35
CA HIS A 80 -9.43 -8.20 8.51
C HIS A 80 -10.38 -9.38 8.26
N ARG A 81 -11.06 -9.42 7.13
CA ARG A 81 -11.95 -10.56 6.76
C ARG A 81 -11.20 -11.88 6.62
N MET A 82 -9.92 -11.85 6.25
CA MET A 82 -9.08 -13.04 6.18
C MET A 82 -8.52 -13.46 7.55
N GLY A 83 -8.89 -12.79 8.63
CA GLY A 83 -8.48 -13.10 9.99
C GLY A 83 -7.11 -12.56 10.42
N HIS A 84 -6.48 -11.71 9.60
CA HIS A 84 -5.20 -11.11 9.98
C HIS A 84 -5.37 -9.98 11.00
N PRO A 85 -4.42 -9.79 11.94
CA PRO A 85 -4.40 -8.62 12.80
C PRO A 85 -4.17 -7.37 11.99
N THR A 86 -4.87 -6.27 12.32
CA THR A 86 -4.75 -4.99 11.59
C THR A 86 -4.40 -3.82 12.50
N ASP A 87 -3.94 -4.10 13.72
CA ASP A 87 -3.53 -3.11 14.71
C ASP A 87 -2.13 -2.52 14.43
N LYS A 88 -1.26 -3.31 13.80
CA LYS A 88 0.10 -2.90 13.42
C LYS A 88 0.31 -3.15 11.93
N ILE A 89 0.48 -2.08 11.18
CA ILE A 89 0.62 -2.11 9.73
C ILE A 89 2.04 -1.72 9.31
N GLU A 90 2.65 -2.52 8.45
CA GLU A 90 3.80 -2.12 7.66
C GLU A 90 3.29 -1.62 6.30
N LEU A 91 3.40 -0.32 6.05
CA LEU A 91 2.97 0.28 4.79
C LEU A 91 4.09 0.17 3.75
N ILE A 92 3.81 -0.48 2.64
CA ILE A 92 4.77 -0.69 1.56
C ILE A 92 4.32 0.10 0.34
N ILE A 93 5.12 1.07 -0.09
CA ILE A 93 4.87 1.89 -1.27
C ILE A 93 5.65 1.32 -2.45
N LEU A 94 4.95 0.79 -3.45
CA LEU A 94 5.52 0.20 -4.66
C LEU A 94 5.33 1.12 -5.87
N GLY A 95 6.31 1.19 -6.74
CA GLY A 95 6.19 1.93 -8.00
C GLY A 95 7.50 2.29 -8.66
N GLY A 96 8.60 1.64 -8.28
CA GLY A 96 9.91 1.75 -8.91
C GLY A 96 10.75 2.92 -8.41
N THR A 97 10.28 4.16 -8.53
CA THR A 97 11.10 5.34 -8.21
C THR A 97 10.27 6.45 -7.57
N PHE A 98 9.98 6.30 -6.28
CA PHE A 98 9.14 7.23 -5.53
C PHE A 98 9.62 8.68 -5.57
N LEU A 99 10.92 8.92 -5.41
CA LEU A 99 11.49 10.27 -5.37
C LEU A 99 11.46 11.01 -6.72
N GLN A 100 11.17 10.32 -7.83
CA GLN A 100 10.99 10.96 -9.13
C GLN A 100 9.56 11.48 -9.37
N TYR A 101 8.62 11.20 -8.47
CA TYR A 101 7.29 11.79 -8.54
C TYR A 101 7.31 13.23 -8.01
N PRO A 102 6.38 14.10 -8.48
CA PRO A 102 6.23 15.44 -7.92
C PRO A 102 6.04 15.38 -6.40
N LEU A 103 6.60 16.34 -5.68
CA LEU A 103 6.63 16.36 -4.22
C LEU A 103 5.22 16.38 -3.61
N ASP A 104 4.30 17.10 -4.20
CA ASP A 104 2.89 17.14 -3.80
C ASP A 104 2.22 15.76 -3.91
N TYR A 105 2.51 15.00 -4.96
CA TYR A 105 2.04 13.63 -5.11
C TYR A 105 2.66 12.68 -4.07
N GLN A 106 3.94 12.83 -3.76
CA GLN A 106 4.60 12.04 -2.72
C GLN A 106 3.92 12.24 -1.36
N TYR A 107 3.66 13.48 -0.98
CA TYR A 107 2.94 13.82 0.25
C TYR A 107 1.48 13.31 0.22
N ASP A 108 0.80 13.46 -0.90
CA ASP A 108 -0.60 13.04 -1.05
C ASP A 108 -0.76 11.52 -0.88
N VAL A 109 0.10 10.72 -1.49
CA VAL A 109 0.07 9.25 -1.36
C VAL A 109 0.21 8.82 0.09
N ILE A 110 1.18 9.37 0.80
CA ILE A 110 1.43 9.02 2.20
C ILE A 110 0.27 9.49 3.08
N LYS A 111 -0.15 10.75 2.92
CA LYS A 111 -1.26 11.31 3.69
C LYS A 111 -2.55 10.51 3.52
N ARG A 112 -2.94 10.22 2.29
CA ARG A 112 -4.18 9.50 2.01
C ARG A 112 -4.15 8.05 2.50
N SER A 113 -2.97 7.42 2.51
CA SER A 113 -2.79 6.11 3.14
C SER A 113 -3.00 6.19 4.66
N PHE A 114 -2.44 7.20 5.33
CA PHE A 114 -2.68 7.45 6.75
C PHE A 114 -4.15 7.78 7.04
N ASP A 115 -4.79 8.59 6.21
CA ASP A 115 -6.22 8.91 6.36
C ASP A 115 -7.08 7.65 6.34
N ALA A 116 -6.79 6.72 5.44
CA ALA A 116 -7.51 5.44 5.37
C ALA A 116 -7.26 4.56 6.59
N LEU A 117 -6.03 4.51 7.11
CA LEU A 117 -5.71 3.80 8.36
C LEU A 117 -6.41 4.43 9.57
N ASN A 118 -6.50 5.75 9.60
CA ASN A 118 -7.17 6.50 10.68
C ASN A 118 -8.71 6.43 10.60
N GLY A 119 -9.26 6.12 9.43
CA GLY A 119 -10.70 6.15 9.19
C GLY A 119 -11.30 7.56 9.11
N ARG A 120 -10.48 8.59 8.92
CA ARG A 120 -10.88 10.01 8.78
C ARG A 120 -9.86 10.82 8.01
N ILE A 121 -10.29 11.91 7.39
CA ILE A 121 -9.47 12.77 6.53
C ILE A 121 -8.86 13.91 7.35
N ALA A 122 -7.53 13.98 7.40
CA ALA A 122 -6.79 15.06 8.03
C ALA A 122 -6.61 16.26 7.09
N LYS A 123 -6.29 17.41 7.66
CA LYS A 123 -6.00 18.64 6.90
C LYS A 123 -4.67 18.54 6.14
N ASN A 124 -3.69 17.89 6.74
CA ASN A 124 -2.34 17.74 6.19
C ASN A 124 -1.69 16.45 6.71
N LEU A 125 -0.50 16.13 6.19
CA LEU A 125 0.23 14.92 6.56
C LEU A 125 0.60 14.88 8.05
N GLU A 126 1.01 15.99 8.62
CA GLU A 126 1.40 16.04 10.04
C GLU A 126 0.24 15.69 10.97
N GLU A 127 -0.96 16.20 10.68
CA GLU A 127 -2.17 15.85 11.42
C GLU A 127 -2.54 14.37 11.25
N ALA A 128 -2.44 13.85 10.02
CA ALA A 128 -2.71 12.44 9.72
C ALA A 128 -1.75 11.51 10.49
N LYS A 129 -0.47 11.83 10.53
CA LYS A 129 0.55 11.10 11.28
C LYS A 129 0.27 11.12 12.78
N LYS A 130 -0.03 12.31 13.32
CA LYS A 130 -0.36 12.47 14.74
C LYS A 130 -1.58 11.66 15.15
N TRP A 131 -2.63 11.66 14.36
CA TRP A 131 -3.81 10.83 14.63
C TRP A 131 -3.50 9.34 14.56
N ASN A 132 -2.57 8.96 13.70
CA ASN A 132 -2.19 7.55 13.57
C ASN A 132 -1.44 6.99 14.79
N GLU A 133 -0.79 7.84 15.58
CA GLU A 133 -0.10 7.41 16.82
C GLU A 133 -1.04 6.69 17.80
N THR A 134 -2.32 7.05 17.81
CA THR A 134 -3.35 6.48 18.67
C THR A 134 -4.47 5.78 17.89
N SER A 135 -4.29 5.57 16.59
CA SER A 135 -5.25 4.90 15.73
C SER A 135 -5.37 3.41 16.06
N GLU A 136 -6.53 2.84 15.79
CA GLU A 136 -6.76 1.39 15.84
C GLU A 136 -5.86 0.63 14.86
N HIS A 137 -5.49 1.25 13.74
CA HIS A 137 -4.61 0.71 12.70
C HIS A 137 -3.37 1.58 12.57
N ARG A 138 -2.34 1.30 13.37
CA ARG A 138 -1.12 2.10 13.39
C ARG A 138 -0.12 1.66 12.33
N CYS A 139 0.42 2.61 11.60
CA CYS A 139 1.58 2.40 10.74
C CYS A 139 2.84 2.36 11.62
N VAL A 140 3.37 1.17 11.86
CA VAL A 140 4.57 0.98 12.71
C VAL A 140 5.86 0.93 11.92
N ALA A 141 5.76 0.71 10.61
CA ALA A 141 6.89 0.72 9.68
C ALA A 141 6.42 1.17 8.30
N MET A 142 7.32 1.79 7.54
CA MET A 142 7.09 2.18 6.15
C MET A 142 8.29 1.75 5.31
N CYS A 143 8.02 1.06 4.21
CA CYS A 143 8.99 0.72 3.19
C CYS A 143 8.63 1.44 1.90
N ILE A 144 9.57 2.16 1.33
CA ILE A 144 9.38 2.90 0.07
C ILE A 144 10.37 2.37 -0.95
N GLU A 145 9.84 1.91 -2.08
CA GLU A 145 10.66 1.48 -3.20
C GLU A 145 11.22 2.69 -3.92
N ASN A 146 12.53 2.74 -4.05
CA ASN A 146 13.21 3.83 -4.71
C ASN A 146 14.53 3.38 -5.33
N ARG A 147 15.04 4.17 -6.25
CA ARG A 147 16.36 3.97 -6.86
C ARG A 147 17.40 4.84 -6.13
N PRO A 148 18.66 4.36 -5.94
CA PRO A 148 19.65 5.05 -5.12
C PRO A 148 20.36 6.24 -5.80
N ASP A 149 20.09 6.57 -7.04
CA ASP A 149 20.74 7.65 -7.79
C ASP A 149 20.01 8.99 -7.78
#